data_f458786b733ad9c0802e36616e523676
#
_entry.id   f458786b733ad9c0802e36616e523676
#
_cell.length_a   1.000
_cell.length_b   1.000
_cell.length_c   1.000
_cell.angle_alpha   90.00
_cell.angle_beta   90.00
_cell.angle_gamma   90.00
#
_symmetry.space_group_name_H-M   'P 1'
#
loop_
_entity.id
_entity.type
_entity.pdbx_description
1 polymer ?
#
loop_
_entity_poly.entity_id
_entity_poly.type
_entity_poly.pdbx_seq_one_letter_code
_entity_poly.pdbx_strand_id
1 'polypeptide(L)'
;VSIRAVMRVYAERSGDAGARTPKEIFEIAEGIRPGNREAAIAAFEELGEMAGDALASAITLIDGLIVIGGGLSGASKYILPVLLKEMNAQTGMMDGARFGRLQKEVYDLDDEKSFAGFARGEAVEVLVPGTNRKVGYDPCKRIGVTFSKQGANRSIAMGAYVFALNHLSK
;
A
#
# COMPACT_ATOMS: atom_id res chain seq x y z
N VAL A 1 0.27 -9.40 8.98
CA VAL A 1 -0.79 -8.68 8.24
C VAL A 1 -1.87 -9.69 7.84
N SER A 2 -3.03 -9.70 8.49
CA SER A 2 -4.10 -10.67 8.21
C SER A 2 -5.47 -10.17 8.67
N ILE A 3 -6.52 -10.76 8.09
CA ILE A 3 -7.92 -10.57 8.51
C ILE A 3 -8.11 -10.80 10.01
N ARG A 4 -7.42 -11.79 10.58
CA ARG A 4 -7.49 -12.09 12.02
C ARG A 4 -6.95 -10.96 12.89
N ALA A 5 -5.95 -10.22 12.40
CA ALA A 5 -5.39 -9.07 13.13
C ALA A 5 -6.44 -7.96 13.29
N VAL A 6 -7.18 -7.61 12.23
CA VAL A 6 -8.26 -6.61 12.29
C VAL A 6 -9.32 -7.01 13.31
N MET A 7 -9.73 -8.29 13.30
CA MET A 7 -10.74 -8.80 14.25
C MET A 7 -10.24 -8.72 15.69
N ARG A 8 -8.99 -9.12 15.94
CA ARG A 8 -8.35 -9.08 17.26
C ARG A 8 -8.24 -7.64 17.78
N VAL A 9 -7.69 -6.74 16.97
CA VAL A 9 -7.49 -5.33 17.37
C VAL A 9 -8.83 -4.64 17.66
N TYR A 10 -9.86 -4.91 16.86
CA TYR A 10 -11.20 -4.41 17.14
C TYR A 10 -11.73 -4.91 18.47
N ALA A 11 -11.66 -6.22 18.74
CA ALA A 11 -12.13 -6.81 19.98
C ALA A 11 -11.40 -6.24 21.21
N GLU A 12 -10.06 -6.13 21.13
CA GLU A 12 -9.22 -5.58 22.19
C GLU A 12 -9.55 -4.10 22.49
N ARG A 13 -9.73 -3.28 21.45
CA ARG A 13 -9.99 -1.85 21.61
C ARG A 13 -11.44 -1.50 21.94
N SER A 14 -12.38 -2.29 21.45
CA SER A 14 -13.81 -2.04 21.69
C SER A 14 -14.34 -2.66 22.98
N GLY A 15 -13.65 -3.67 23.52
CA GLY A 15 -14.16 -4.53 24.59
C GLY A 15 -15.30 -5.47 24.13
N ASP A 16 -15.60 -5.54 22.83
CA ASP A 16 -16.64 -6.41 22.28
C ASP A 16 -16.12 -7.84 22.14
N ALA A 17 -16.57 -8.72 23.02
CA ALA A 17 -16.21 -10.15 22.99
C ALA A 17 -16.89 -10.94 21.84
N GLY A 18 -17.79 -10.32 21.08
CA GLY A 18 -18.43 -10.93 19.92
C GLY A 18 -17.45 -11.11 18.77
N ALA A 19 -17.48 -12.28 18.10
CA ALA A 19 -16.68 -12.54 16.92
C ALA A 19 -17.21 -11.72 15.74
N ARG A 20 -16.66 -10.52 15.52
CA ARG A 20 -17.02 -9.64 14.39
C ARG A 20 -16.21 -10.03 13.16
N THR A 21 -16.88 -10.15 12.03
CA THR A 21 -16.21 -10.31 10.74
C THR A 21 -15.57 -8.98 10.28
N PRO A 22 -14.54 -9.00 9.42
CA PRO A 22 -13.96 -7.77 8.87
C PRO A 22 -14.97 -6.88 8.15
N LYS A 23 -15.99 -7.47 7.52
CA LYS A 23 -17.09 -6.74 6.90
C LYS A 23 -17.91 -5.98 7.93
N GLU A 24 -18.28 -6.62 9.04
CA GLU A 24 -19.03 -5.98 10.13
C GLU A 24 -18.22 -4.86 10.78
N ILE A 25 -16.92 -5.07 10.98
CA ILE A 25 -16.01 -4.03 11.51
C ILE A 25 -15.94 -2.85 10.53
N PHE A 26 -15.88 -3.11 9.22
CA PHE A 26 -15.95 -2.06 8.21
C PHE A 26 -17.28 -1.31 8.24
N GLU A 27 -18.41 -2.00 8.33
CA GLU A 27 -19.74 -1.38 8.47
C GLU A 27 -19.84 -0.51 9.74
N ILE A 28 -19.18 -0.91 10.84
CA ILE A 28 -19.09 -0.08 12.06
C ILE A 28 -18.21 1.16 11.81
N ALA A 29 -17.08 1.02 11.15
CA ALA A 29 -16.22 2.15 10.79
C ALA A 29 -16.94 3.17 9.89
N GLU A 30 -17.83 2.69 8.99
CA GLU A 30 -18.67 3.52 8.14
C GLU A 30 -19.88 4.14 8.88
N GLY A 31 -20.16 3.72 10.11
CA GLY A 31 -21.36 4.13 10.84
C GLY A 31 -22.66 3.49 10.35
N ILE A 32 -22.58 2.45 9.52
CA ILE A 32 -23.72 1.68 9.00
C ILE A 32 -24.26 0.73 10.08
N ARG A 33 -23.37 0.20 10.89
CA ARG A 33 -23.69 -0.75 11.96
C ARG A 33 -23.36 -0.14 13.33
N PRO A 34 -24.18 -0.36 14.37
CA PRO A 34 -23.85 0.06 15.72
C PRO A 34 -22.62 -0.67 16.27
N GLY A 35 -21.75 0.06 16.96
CA GLY A 35 -20.52 -0.44 17.54
C GLY A 35 -19.53 0.68 17.87
N ASN A 36 -18.35 0.31 18.33
CA ASN A 36 -17.29 1.28 18.59
C ASN A 36 -16.58 1.66 17.30
N ARG A 37 -16.98 2.80 16.71
CA ARG A 37 -16.46 3.29 15.43
C ARG A 37 -14.96 3.61 15.48
N GLU A 38 -14.49 4.20 16.57
CA GLU A 38 -13.08 4.55 16.74
C GLU A 38 -12.20 3.29 16.78
N ALA A 39 -12.64 2.28 17.52
CA ALA A 39 -11.95 0.98 17.56
C ALA A 39 -11.94 0.29 16.19
N ALA A 40 -13.01 0.43 15.41
CA ALA A 40 -13.12 -0.13 14.07
C ALA A 40 -12.17 0.54 13.08
N ILE A 41 -12.09 1.87 13.09
CA ILE A 41 -11.14 2.64 12.28
C ILE A 41 -9.70 2.28 12.68
N ALA A 42 -9.39 2.31 13.98
CA ALA A 42 -8.07 2.00 14.50
C ALA A 42 -7.60 0.57 14.14
N ALA A 43 -8.51 -0.38 14.00
CA ALA A 43 -8.17 -1.74 13.58
C ALA A 43 -7.68 -1.81 12.12
N PHE A 44 -8.23 -0.99 11.23
CA PHE A 44 -7.76 -0.88 9.85
C PHE A 44 -6.50 -0.01 9.73
N GLU A 45 -6.38 1.02 10.55
CA GLU A 45 -5.17 1.86 10.60
C GLU A 45 -3.96 1.04 11.08
N GLU A 46 -4.10 0.22 12.13
CA GLU A 46 -3.04 -0.66 12.62
C GLU A 46 -2.65 -1.71 11.56
N LEU A 47 -3.62 -2.21 10.78
CA LEU A 47 -3.33 -3.04 9.62
C LEU A 47 -2.49 -2.29 8.59
N GLY A 48 -2.81 -1.02 8.33
CA GLY A 48 -2.07 -0.13 7.43
C GLY A 48 -0.62 0.07 7.88
N GLU A 49 -0.42 0.34 9.18
CA GLU A 49 0.90 0.51 9.79
C GLU A 49 1.75 -0.76 9.63
N MET A 50 1.22 -1.91 10.03
CA MET A 50 1.92 -3.19 9.91
C MET A 50 2.20 -3.58 8.45
N ALA A 51 1.28 -3.26 7.55
CA ALA A 51 1.48 -3.50 6.12
C ALA A 51 2.55 -2.57 5.54
N GLY A 52 2.55 -1.30 5.94
CA GLY A 52 3.55 -0.32 5.54
C GLY A 52 4.95 -0.73 5.98
N ASP A 53 5.10 -1.20 7.21
CA ASP A 53 6.36 -1.74 7.74
C ASP A 53 6.88 -2.93 6.93
N ALA A 54 6.02 -3.91 6.69
CA ALA A 54 6.37 -5.09 5.91
C ALA A 54 6.72 -4.76 4.46
N LEU A 55 5.94 -3.86 3.83
CA LEU A 55 6.17 -3.42 2.45
C LEU A 55 7.44 -2.57 2.32
N ALA A 56 7.74 -1.70 3.29
CA ALA A 56 8.99 -0.95 3.30
C ALA A 56 10.20 -1.90 3.31
N SER A 57 10.13 -2.97 4.10
CA SER A 57 11.17 -3.99 4.12
C SER A 57 11.26 -4.77 2.80
N ALA A 58 10.14 -5.17 2.23
CA ALA A 58 10.10 -5.92 0.96
C ALA A 58 10.60 -5.11 -0.23
N ILE A 59 10.21 -3.83 -0.33
CA ILE A 59 10.55 -2.97 -1.48
C ILE A 59 12.03 -2.54 -1.50
N THR A 60 12.76 -2.73 -0.43
CA THR A 60 14.22 -2.57 -0.43
C THR A 60 14.91 -3.65 -1.24
N LEU A 61 14.30 -4.83 -1.33
CA LEU A 61 14.80 -6.00 -2.04
C LEU A 61 14.23 -6.13 -3.46
N ILE A 62 12.97 -5.71 -3.64
CA ILE A 62 12.23 -5.85 -4.90
C ILE A 62 11.86 -4.46 -5.40
N ASP A 63 12.33 -4.10 -6.59
CA ASP A 63 11.93 -2.83 -7.21
C ASP A 63 10.67 -3.03 -8.06
N GLY A 64 9.63 -2.21 -7.83
CA GLY A 64 8.38 -2.32 -8.58
C GLY A 64 7.22 -1.55 -7.97
N LEU A 65 6.08 -1.62 -8.65
CA LEU A 65 4.82 -1.07 -8.16
C LEU A 65 4.18 -2.01 -7.13
N ILE A 66 3.53 -1.42 -6.14
CA ILE A 66 2.79 -2.16 -5.13
C ILE A 66 1.31 -2.10 -5.47
N VAL A 67 0.72 -3.26 -5.74
CA VAL A 67 -0.73 -3.39 -5.97
C VAL A 67 -1.34 -4.21 -4.84
N ILE A 68 -2.18 -3.57 -4.04
CA ILE A 68 -2.85 -4.18 -2.89
C ILE A 68 -4.21 -4.70 -3.34
N GLY A 69 -4.46 -5.98 -3.12
CA GLY A 69 -5.72 -6.63 -3.46
C GLY A 69 -6.27 -7.47 -2.31
N GLY A 70 -7.43 -8.07 -2.53
CA GLY A 70 -8.07 -8.97 -1.58
C GLY A 70 -9.31 -8.39 -0.91
N GLY A 71 -9.87 -9.14 0.05
CA GLY A 71 -11.16 -8.81 0.68
C GLY A 71 -11.16 -7.54 1.53
N LEU A 72 -9.99 -7.05 1.95
CA LEU A 72 -9.86 -5.83 2.76
C LEU A 72 -9.65 -4.56 1.90
N SER A 73 -9.55 -4.69 0.57
CA SER A 73 -9.36 -3.53 -0.32
C SER A 73 -10.49 -2.50 -0.24
N GLY A 74 -11.70 -2.91 0.15
CA GLY A 74 -12.81 -1.99 0.41
C GLY A 74 -12.56 -1.00 1.56
N ALA A 75 -11.64 -1.32 2.49
CA ALA A 75 -11.24 -0.46 3.60
C ALA A 75 -10.00 0.42 3.27
N SER A 76 -9.63 0.56 1.99
CA SER A 76 -8.45 1.28 1.52
C SER A 76 -8.33 2.68 2.11
N LYS A 77 -9.44 3.40 2.26
CA LYS A 77 -9.45 4.77 2.82
C LYS A 77 -8.92 4.88 4.26
N TYR A 78 -8.98 3.80 5.04
CA TYR A 78 -8.41 3.75 6.39
C TYR A 78 -6.99 3.17 6.39
N ILE A 79 -6.71 2.24 5.46
CA ILE A 79 -5.44 1.52 5.38
C ILE A 79 -4.36 2.35 4.69
N LEU A 80 -4.66 2.91 3.51
CA LEU A 80 -3.67 3.52 2.63
C LEU A 80 -2.96 4.75 3.23
N PRO A 81 -3.66 5.71 3.89
CA PRO A 81 -2.97 6.88 4.45
C PRO A 81 -1.92 6.51 5.50
N VAL A 82 -2.23 5.53 6.37
CA VAL A 82 -1.32 5.08 7.43
C VAL A 82 -0.17 4.26 6.84
N LEU A 83 -0.45 3.40 5.88
CA LEU A 83 0.55 2.62 5.13
C LEU A 83 1.58 3.54 4.45
N LEU A 84 1.12 4.55 3.73
CA LEU A 84 2.01 5.52 3.05
C LEU A 84 2.83 6.34 4.05
N LYS A 85 2.20 6.76 5.15
CA LYS A 85 2.89 7.46 6.25
C LYS A 85 4.01 6.60 6.83
N GLU A 86 3.75 5.31 7.06
CA GLU A 86 4.73 4.37 7.61
C GLU A 86 5.87 4.12 6.62
N MET A 87 5.57 3.92 5.34
CA MET A 87 6.60 3.72 4.31
C MET A 87 7.47 4.97 4.09
N ASN A 88 6.90 6.17 4.17
CA ASN A 88 7.62 7.45 4.06
C ASN A 88 8.16 7.96 5.41
N ALA A 89 8.09 7.16 6.47
CA ALA A 89 8.57 7.55 7.79
C ALA A 89 10.07 7.86 7.79
N GLN A 90 10.47 8.71 8.72
CA GLN A 90 11.88 9.05 8.95
C GLN A 90 12.40 8.33 10.18
N THR A 91 13.58 7.78 10.06
CA THR A 91 14.32 7.18 11.18
C THR A 91 15.34 8.20 11.72
N GLY A 92 15.37 8.38 13.05
CA GLY A 92 16.35 9.24 13.71
C GLY A 92 17.63 8.48 14.04
N MET A 93 18.76 9.14 13.89
CA MET A 93 20.05 8.66 14.39
C MET A 93 20.34 9.20 15.81
N MET A 94 21.31 8.59 16.50
CA MET A 94 21.72 9.00 17.84
C MET A 94 22.33 10.42 17.88
N ASP A 95 22.83 10.91 16.75
CA ASP A 95 23.36 12.28 16.56
C ASP A 95 22.29 13.32 16.25
N GLY A 96 21.01 12.91 16.20
CA GLY A 96 19.86 13.77 15.87
C GLY A 96 19.58 13.91 14.37
N ALA A 97 20.41 13.36 13.50
CA ALA A 97 20.14 13.33 12.08
C ALA A 97 18.91 12.46 11.78
N ARG A 98 18.13 12.84 10.76
CA ARG A 98 16.98 12.07 10.29
C ARG A 98 17.19 11.68 8.83
N PHE A 99 16.85 10.47 8.50
CA PHE A 99 16.86 9.97 7.11
C PHE A 99 15.58 9.21 6.82
N GLY A 100 15.15 9.19 5.56
CA GLY A 100 14.00 8.41 5.14
C GLY A 100 14.23 6.93 5.40
N ARG A 101 13.20 6.25 5.90
CA ARG A 101 13.20 4.79 6.07
C ARG A 101 13.52 4.07 4.76
N LEU A 102 13.03 4.62 3.66
CA LEU A 102 13.36 4.21 2.30
C LEU A 102 14.19 5.28 1.61
N GLN A 103 15.11 4.87 0.73
CA GLN A 103 15.79 5.76 -0.22
C GLN A 103 14.92 6.10 -1.44
N LYS A 104 13.61 5.85 -1.33
CA LYS A 104 12.60 5.99 -2.37
C LYS A 104 11.42 6.74 -1.77
N GLU A 105 10.82 7.62 -2.54
CA GLU A 105 9.56 8.26 -2.16
C GLU A 105 8.38 7.41 -2.61
N VAL A 106 7.40 7.25 -1.73
CA VAL A 106 6.23 6.38 -1.97
C VAL A 106 5.01 7.24 -2.24
N TYR A 107 4.35 6.97 -3.35
CA TYR A 107 3.23 7.73 -3.89
C TYR A 107 1.94 6.92 -3.91
N ASP A 108 0.83 7.59 -3.61
CA ASP A 108 -0.52 7.09 -3.86
C ASP A 108 -0.85 7.24 -5.35
N LEU A 109 -1.00 6.13 -6.07
CA LEU A 109 -1.37 6.18 -7.49
C LEU A 109 -2.88 6.33 -7.71
N ASP A 110 -3.70 6.27 -6.66
CA ASP A 110 -5.13 6.50 -6.71
C ASP A 110 -5.50 7.98 -6.45
N ASP A 111 -4.56 8.78 -5.92
CA ASP A 111 -4.66 10.24 -5.81
C ASP A 111 -4.04 10.92 -7.04
N GLU A 112 -4.81 11.78 -7.70
CA GLU A 112 -4.41 12.43 -8.96
C GLU A 112 -3.15 13.32 -8.82
N LYS A 113 -3.02 14.04 -7.70
CA LYS A 113 -1.86 14.91 -7.46
C LYS A 113 -0.61 14.10 -7.17
N SER A 114 -0.75 13.07 -6.35
CA SER A 114 0.30 12.12 -6.02
C SER A 114 0.77 11.37 -7.28
N PHE A 115 -0.16 10.89 -8.10
CA PHE A 115 0.15 10.26 -9.38
C PHE A 115 0.89 11.20 -10.33
N ALA A 116 0.49 12.48 -10.44
CA ALA A 116 1.18 13.45 -11.27
C ALA A 116 2.64 13.68 -10.79
N GLY A 117 2.87 13.69 -9.48
CA GLY A 117 4.22 13.76 -8.90
C GLY A 117 5.05 12.53 -9.24
N PHE A 118 4.46 11.34 -9.09
CA PHE A 118 5.10 10.07 -9.47
C PHE A 118 5.49 10.02 -10.96
N ALA A 119 4.58 10.45 -11.84
CA ALA A 119 4.75 10.34 -13.30
C ALA A 119 5.67 11.41 -13.91
N ARG A 120 5.79 12.59 -13.26
CA ARG A 120 6.54 13.73 -13.80
C ARG A 120 8.03 13.41 -14.02
N GLY A 121 8.64 12.64 -13.11
CA GLY A 121 10.07 12.39 -13.13
C GLY A 121 10.92 13.63 -12.83
N GLU A 122 12.19 13.43 -12.54
CA GLU A 122 13.19 14.50 -12.36
C GLU A 122 14.46 14.17 -13.15
N ALA A 123 14.28 13.80 -14.42
CA ALA A 123 15.38 13.40 -15.27
C ALA A 123 16.36 14.57 -15.49
N VAL A 124 17.63 14.33 -15.19
CA VAL A 124 18.76 15.21 -15.48
C VAL A 124 19.65 14.60 -16.56
N GLU A 125 20.28 15.43 -17.38
CA GLU A 125 21.28 14.93 -18.32
C GLU A 125 22.60 14.64 -17.60
N VAL A 126 23.07 13.41 -17.72
CA VAL A 126 24.35 12.98 -17.15
C VAL A 126 25.29 12.58 -18.30
N LEU A 127 26.53 13.08 -18.24
CA LEU A 127 27.58 12.70 -19.18
C LEU A 127 28.10 11.29 -18.82
N VAL A 128 28.08 10.39 -19.80
CA VAL A 128 28.65 9.05 -19.61
C VAL A 128 30.17 9.16 -19.50
N PRO A 129 30.78 8.69 -18.39
CA PRO A 129 32.21 8.78 -18.17
C PRO A 129 33.03 8.21 -19.33
N GLY A 130 34.07 8.95 -19.76
CA GLY A 130 34.94 8.55 -20.88
C GLY A 130 34.35 8.71 -22.28
N THR A 131 33.20 9.38 -22.42
CA THR A 131 32.54 9.63 -23.69
C THR A 131 31.95 11.05 -23.73
N ASN A 132 31.54 11.51 -24.92
CA ASN A 132 30.78 12.76 -25.12
C ASN A 132 29.25 12.50 -25.14
N ARG A 133 28.80 11.28 -24.78
CA ARG A 133 27.39 10.89 -24.81
C ARG A 133 26.70 11.35 -23.53
N LYS A 134 25.59 12.04 -23.68
CA LYS A 134 24.67 12.39 -22.61
C LYS A 134 23.50 11.40 -22.58
N VAL A 135 23.06 11.04 -21.39
CA VAL A 135 21.88 10.19 -21.14
C VAL A 135 20.99 10.85 -20.11
N GLY A 136 19.69 10.72 -20.29
CA GLY A 136 18.72 11.08 -19.25
C GLY A 136 18.83 10.11 -18.07
N TYR A 137 18.97 10.63 -16.87
CA TYR A 137 19.01 9.88 -15.64
C TYR A 137 18.07 10.53 -14.63
N ASP A 138 17.17 9.75 -14.04
CA ASP A 138 16.32 10.19 -12.94
C ASP A 138 16.93 9.71 -11.60
N PRO A 139 17.49 10.61 -10.79
CA PRO A 139 18.08 10.26 -9.51
C PRO A 139 17.04 9.94 -8.45
N CYS A 140 15.79 10.38 -8.63
CA CYS A 140 14.73 10.20 -7.66
C CYS A 140 14.07 8.83 -7.83
N LYS A 141 14.31 7.95 -6.90
CA LYS A 141 13.66 6.65 -6.87
C LYS A 141 12.24 6.80 -6.32
N ARG A 142 11.25 6.32 -7.06
CA ARG A 142 9.82 6.41 -6.72
C ARG A 142 9.18 5.05 -6.67
N ILE A 143 8.28 4.86 -5.70
CA ILE A 143 7.44 3.67 -5.57
C ILE A 143 5.98 4.11 -5.65
N GLY A 144 5.22 3.48 -6.52
CA GLY A 144 3.77 3.67 -6.58
C GLY A 144 3.03 2.59 -5.80
N VAL A 145 2.02 3.01 -5.03
CA VAL A 145 1.10 2.12 -4.32
C VAL A 145 -0.31 2.37 -4.82
N THR A 146 -1.04 1.32 -5.14
CA THR A 146 -2.45 1.40 -5.54
C THR A 146 -3.24 0.20 -5.02
N PHE A 147 -4.55 0.34 -4.98
CA PHE A 147 -5.46 -0.77 -4.71
C PHE A 147 -6.05 -1.34 -6.00
N SER A 148 -6.19 -2.69 -6.03
CA SER A 148 -6.84 -3.37 -7.16
C SER A 148 -8.28 -2.92 -7.33
N LYS A 149 -8.61 -2.34 -8.49
CA LYS A 149 -9.95 -1.82 -8.80
C LYS A 149 -10.93 -2.89 -9.27
N GLN A 150 -10.42 -4.04 -9.69
CA GLN A 150 -11.26 -5.11 -10.24
C GLN A 150 -11.84 -6.07 -9.20
N GLY A 151 -11.29 -6.05 -7.98
CA GLY A 151 -11.61 -7.03 -6.95
C GLY A 151 -11.00 -8.42 -7.22
N ALA A 152 -10.71 -9.16 -6.16
CA ALA A 152 -9.99 -10.43 -6.24
C ALA A 152 -10.74 -11.48 -7.08
N ASN A 153 -12.06 -11.62 -6.88
CA ASN A 153 -12.85 -12.63 -7.58
C ASN A 153 -12.86 -12.45 -9.09
N ARG A 154 -13.02 -11.21 -9.57
CA ARG A 154 -12.99 -10.90 -10.99
C ARG A 154 -11.61 -11.11 -11.61
N SER A 155 -10.55 -10.70 -10.90
CA SER A 155 -9.18 -10.88 -11.37
C SER A 155 -8.81 -12.36 -11.49
N ILE A 156 -9.22 -13.19 -10.52
CA ILE A 156 -9.01 -14.65 -10.55
C ILE A 156 -9.77 -15.27 -11.74
N ALA A 157 -11.04 -14.92 -11.92
CA ALA A 157 -11.85 -15.43 -13.03
C ALA A 157 -11.26 -15.05 -14.40
N MET A 158 -10.82 -13.80 -14.56
CA MET A 158 -10.17 -13.34 -15.79
C MET A 158 -8.85 -14.06 -16.04
N GLY A 159 -8.03 -14.25 -14.99
CA GLY A 159 -6.77 -14.99 -15.10
C GLY A 159 -6.97 -16.43 -15.53
N ALA A 160 -7.95 -17.12 -14.95
CA ALA A 160 -8.29 -18.49 -15.33
C ALA A 160 -8.79 -18.57 -16.80
N TYR A 161 -9.60 -17.59 -17.22
CA TYR A 161 -10.11 -17.53 -18.59
C TYR A 161 -8.99 -17.29 -19.61
N VAL A 162 -8.10 -16.33 -19.35
CA VAL A 162 -6.94 -16.05 -20.22
C VAL A 162 -6.00 -17.26 -20.29
N PHE A 163 -5.77 -17.92 -19.16
CA PHE A 163 -4.97 -19.14 -19.13
C PHE A 163 -5.56 -20.24 -20.02
N ALA A 164 -6.88 -20.47 -19.91
CA ALA A 164 -7.58 -21.46 -20.74
C ALA A 164 -7.51 -21.11 -22.24
N LEU A 165 -7.71 -19.84 -22.62
CA LEU A 165 -7.59 -19.40 -24.02
C LEU A 165 -6.20 -19.65 -24.58
N ASN A 166 -5.15 -19.31 -23.82
CA ASN A 166 -3.77 -19.55 -24.26
C ASN A 166 -3.42 -21.03 -24.45
N HIS A 167 -4.11 -21.93 -23.74
CA HIS A 167 -3.94 -23.39 -23.92
C HIS A 167 -4.70 -23.93 -25.13
N LEU A 168 -5.84 -23.33 -25.49
CA LEU A 168 -6.64 -23.72 -26.65
C LEU A 168 -6.09 -23.15 -27.96
N SER A 169 -5.23 -22.14 -27.90
CA SER A 169 -4.63 -21.47 -29.07
C SER A 169 -3.29 -22.09 -29.52
N LYS A 170 -2.86 -23.16 -28.84
CA LYS A 170 -1.69 -23.99 -29.19
C LYS A 170 -2.16 -25.30 -29.82
#